data_e4736a94cd7aaa7632f5e67606543020
#
_entry.id   e4736a94cd7aaa7632f5e67606543020
#
_cell.length_a   1.000
_cell.length_b   1.000
_cell.length_c   1.000
_cell.angle_alpha   90.00
_cell.angle_beta   90.00
_cell.angle_gamma   90.00
#
_symmetry.space_group_name_H-M   'P 1'
#
loop_
_entity.id
_entity.type
_entity.pdbx_description
1 polymer ?
#
loop_
_entity_poly.entity_id
_entity_poly.type
_entity_poly.pdbx_seq_one_letter_code
_entity_poly.pdbx_strand_id
1 'polypeptide(L)'
;MNDVQNQRDHRRIEINKVGVKNVRYPITVLDKAKGFQHTVANVNMFVDLPQRFKGTHMSRFVEILNKYKGDIALKTFSKILGEVKTKLKAKTAHLEVEFPYFIEKEAPVTKSKSLMEYFCRFCGSSNEKEDFYITITIPISTVCPCSKEISEYGAHNQRSIVTVKLRFRKFVWIEDIVRMVEDCASCDLYSILKRPDEKFVTEKAYEKPMFVEDVVREVAKRLKRDKNITWFTVESENFESIHNHSAYAFVESAREGLEF
;
A
#
# COMPACT_ATOMS: atom_id res chain seq x y z
N MET A 1 26.09 -5.76 -34.29
CA MET A 1 25.32 -6.83 -33.63
C MET A 1 23.88 -6.76 -34.11
N ASN A 2 23.25 -7.85 -34.51
CA ASN A 2 21.85 -7.86 -34.90
C ASN A 2 20.95 -7.68 -33.66
N ASP A 3 20.07 -6.69 -33.71
CA ASP A 3 19.07 -6.44 -32.65
C ASP A 3 17.93 -7.46 -32.78
N VAL A 4 18.04 -8.57 -32.05
CA VAL A 4 17.10 -9.69 -32.10
C VAL A 4 15.72 -9.31 -31.53
N GLN A 5 15.66 -8.39 -30.58
CA GLN A 5 14.40 -7.93 -29.96
C GLN A 5 13.50 -7.17 -30.96
N ASN A 6 14.10 -6.42 -31.88
CA ASN A 6 13.39 -5.70 -32.92
C ASN A 6 13.01 -6.57 -34.14
N GLN A 7 13.40 -7.84 -34.17
CA GLN A 7 12.99 -8.75 -35.26
C GLN A 7 11.48 -8.99 -35.21
N ARG A 8 10.92 -9.34 -36.37
CA ARG A 8 9.50 -9.64 -36.53
C ARG A 8 9.16 -10.98 -35.86
N ASP A 9 8.09 -10.98 -35.05
CA ASP A 9 7.51 -12.22 -34.53
C ASP A 9 6.43 -12.76 -35.48
N HIS A 10 6.49 -14.04 -35.81
CA HIS A 10 5.58 -14.69 -36.75
C HIS A 10 4.29 -15.20 -36.08
N ARG A 11 4.28 -15.32 -34.75
CA ARG A 11 3.11 -15.80 -33.95
C ARG A 11 1.97 -14.83 -33.91
N ARG A 12 2.24 -13.51 -34.11
CA ARG A 12 1.25 -12.42 -34.14
C ARG A 12 0.41 -12.32 -32.85
N ILE A 13 1.02 -12.54 -31.69
CA ILE A 13 0.39 -12.43 -30.39
C ILE A 13 0.93 -11.19 -29.70
N GLU A 14 0.04 -10.27 -29.31
CA GLU A 14 0.39 -9.12 -28.48
C GLU A 14 0.61 -9.56 -27.03
N ILE A 15 1.60 -8.96 -26.33
CA ILE A 15 1.85 -9.22 -24.92
C ILE A 15 1.43 -7.98 -24.13
N ASN A 16 0.48 -8.15 -23.23
CA ASN A 16 -0.08 -7.04 -22.46
C ASN A 16 0.93 -6.45 -21.46
N LYS A 17 1.78 -7.28 -20.85
CA LYS A 17 2.80 -6.83 -19.90
C LYS A 17 4.09 -7.63 -20.09
N VAL A 18 5.19 -6.96 -20.44
CA VAL A 18 6.54 -7.48 -20.48
C VAL A 18 7.49 -6.48 -19.83
N GLY A 19 8.43 -6.94 -19.03
CA GLY A 19 9.36 -6.05 -18.34
C GLY A 19 10.16 -6.73 -17.25
N VAL A 20 10.56 -5.94 -16.25
CA VAL A 20 11.38 -6.40 -15.11
C VAL A 20 10.54 -6.47 -13.83
N LYS A 21 10.81 -7.47 -13.02
CA LYS A 21 10.19 -7.67 -11.69
C LYS A 21 11.26 -7.83 -10.62
N ASN A 22 10.86 -7.51 -9.39
CA ASN A 22 11.67 -7.73 -8.19
C ASN A 22 13.04 -7.03 -8.25
N VAL A 23 13.11 -5.86 -8.89
CA VAL A 23 14.32 -5.03 -8.89
C VAL A 23 14.39 -4.32 -7.55
N ARG A 24 15.31 -4.75 -6.69
CA ARG A 24 15.55 -4.05 -5.41
C ARG A 24 16.36 -2.78 -5.66
N TYR A 25 15.79 -1.65 -5.24
CA TYR A 25 16.37 -0.35 -5.52
C TYR A 25 16.24 0.58 -4.30
N PRO A 26 17.31 1.30 -3.91
CA PRO A 26 17.23 2.31 -2.85
C PRO A 26 16.38 3.48 -3.34
N ILE A 27 15.44 3.92 -2.51
CA ILE A 27 14.54 5.04 -2.81
C ILE A 27 14.48 6.03 -1.66
N THR A 28 14.04 7.24 -1.98
CA THR A 28 13.72 8.28 -1.00
C THR A 28 12.22 8.57 -1.09
N VAL A 29 11.53 8.53 0.06
CA VAL A 29 10.10 8.82 0.18
C VAL A 29 9.87 9.98 1.13
N LEU A 30 8.78 10.73 0.91
CA LEU A 30 8.40 11.83 1.79
C LEU A 30 7.98 11.31 3.16
N ASP A 31 8.42 11.99 4.20
CA ASP A 31 8.12 11.74 5.61
C ASP A 31 7.61 13.04 6.24
N LYS A 32 6.42 12.99 6.85
CA LYS A 32 5.74 14.18 7.38
C LYS A 32 6.50 14.81 8.55
N ALA A 33 7.17 13.99 9.36
CA ALA A 33 7.89 14.44 10.54
C ALA A 33 9.34 14.86 10.24
N LYS A 34 10.03 14.13 9.34
CA LYS A 34 11.46 14.27 9.07
C LYS A 34 11.77 14.85 7.69
N GLY A 35 10.75 15.18 6.90
CA GLY A 35 10.85 15.62 5.52
C GLY A 35 10.97 14.46 4.53
N PHE A 36 11.87 13.53 4.76
CA PHE A 36 12.04 12.31 3.95
C PHE A 36 12.70 11.18 4.74
N GLN A 37 12.51 9.96 4.25
CA GLN A 37 13.25 8.78 4.70
C GLN A 37 13.79 7.97 3.52
N HIS A 38 14.93 7.31 3.73
CA HIS A 38 15.53 6.38 2.79
C HIS A 38 15.05 4.97 3.11
N THR A 39 14.71 4.22 2.07
CA THR A 39 14.29 2.82 2.18
C THR A 39 14.71 2.03 0.94
N VAL A 40 14.46 0.73 0.93
CA VAL A 40 14.70 -0.13 -0.22
C VAL A 40 13.36 -0.62 -0.75
N ALA A 41 13.09 -0.27 -2.01
CA ALA A 41 11.88 -0.73 -2.69
C ALA A 41 12.12 -1.99 -3.51
N ASN A 42 11.03 -2.73 -3.70
CA ASN A 42 10.89 -3.74 -4.74
C ASN A 42 10.13 -3.12 -5.92
N VAL A 43 10.80 -2.98 -7.06
CA VAL A 43 10.29 -2.26 -8.22
C VAL A 43 9.95 -3.24 -9.34
N ASN A 44 8.73 -3.12 -9.87
CA ASN A 44 8.27 -3.82 -11.07
C ASN A 44 7.94 -2.79 -12.15
N MET A 45 8.42 -3.01 -13.37
CA MET A 45 8.17 -2.13 -14.50
C MET A 45 7.79 -2.95 -15.73
N PHE A 46 6.69 -2.59 -16.37
CA PHE A 46 6.20 -3.31 -17.54
C PHE A 46 5.75 -2.33 -18.62
N VAL A 47 5.76 -2.83 -19.86
CA VAL A 47 5.17 -2.21 -21.05
C VAL A 47 4.36 -3.24 -21.82
N ASP A 48 3.46 -2.79 -22.70
CA ASP A 48 2.89 -3.63 -23.73
C ASP A 48 3.95 -3.93 -24.82
N LEU A 49 3.86 -5.09 -25.46
CA LEU A 49 4.68 -5.45 -26.58
C LEU A 49 3.80 -5.78 -27.80
N PRO A 50 3.78 -4.91 -28.81
CA PRO A 50 3.01 -5.16 -30.02
C PRO A 50 3.41 -6.45 -30.72
N GLN A 51 2.44 -7.14 -31.34
CA GLN A 51 2.61 -8.45 -32.01
C GLN A 51 3.74 -8.52 -33.06
N ARG A 52 4.19 -7.35 -33.56
CA ARG A 52 5.24 -7.24 -34.59
C ARG A 52 6.66 -7.38 -34.04
N PHE A 53 6.87 -7.23 -32.73
CA PHE A 53 8.19 -7.29 -32.10
C PHE A 53 8.40 -8.61 -31.37
N LYS A 54 9.61 -9.15 -31.48
CA LYS A 54 10.00 -10.40 -30.83
C LYS A 54 10.26 -10.23 -29.33
N GLY A 55 10.70 -9.06 -28.89
CA GLY A 55 11.02 -8.78 -27.48
C GLY A 55 11.23 -7.30 -27.18
N THR A 56 11.59 -7.01 -25.93
CA THR A 56 11.97 -5.68 -25.49
C THR A 56 13.31 -5.70 -24.74
N HIS A 57 13.99 -4.55 -24.66
CA HIS A 57 15.31 -4.42 -24.04
C HIS A 57 15.18 -4.20 -22.52
N MET A 58 15.43 -5.24 -21.72
CA MET A 58 15.30 -5.20 -20.27
C MET A 58 16.24 -4.20 -19.59
N SER A 59 17.45 -4.01 -20.11
CA SER A 59 18.41 -3.03 -19.58
C SER A 59 17.87 -1.59 -19.56
N ARG A 60 17.00 -1.24 -20.53
CA ARG A 60 16.43 0.12 -20.60
C ARG A 60 15.57 0.49 -19.40
N PHE A 61 14.88 -0.48 -18.77
CA PHE A 61 14.14 -0.25 -17.54
C PHE A 61 15.08 0.15 -16.40
N VAL A 62 16.19 -0.59 -16.23
CA VAL A 62 17.18 -0.32 -15.19
C VAL A 62 17.90 1.01 -15.44
N GLU A 63 18.22 1.34 -16.70
CA GLU A 63 18.81 2.64 -17.05
C GLU A 63 17.89 3.80 -16.67
N ILE A 64 16.57 3.65 -16.86
CA ILE A 64 15.60 4.67 -16.44
C ILE A 64 15.60 4.82 -14.92
N LEU A 65 15.53 3.70 -14.16
CA LEU A 65 15.62 3.76 -12.70
C LEU A 65 16.91 4.47 -12.23
N ASN A 66 18.05 4.14 -12.82
CA ASN A 66 19.33 4.75 -12.50
C ASN A 66 19.34 6.27 -12.75
N LYS A 67 18.67 6.73 -13.81
CA LYS A 67 18.56 8.16 -14.12
C LYS A 67 17.84 8.94 -13.01
N TYR A 68 16.81 8.36 -12.43
CA TYR A 68 16.04 8.98 -11.35
C TYR A 68 16.65 8.79 -9.95
N LYS A 69 17.73 8.01 -9.82
CA LYS A 69 18.53 7.84 -8.59
C LYS A 69 17.70 7.63 -7.31
N GLY A 70 16.59 6.88 -7.44
CA GLY A 70 15.71 6.59 -6.30
C GLY A 70 14.75 7.72 -5.91
N ASP A 71 14.73 8.84 -6.62
CA ASP A 71 13.67 9.84 -6.46
C ASP A 71 12.38 9.33 -7.12
N ILE A 72 11.73 8.40 -6.44
CA ILE A 72 10.43 7.83 -6.84
C ILE A 72 9.34 8.51 -5.99
N ALA A 73 9.34 9.84 -6.00
CA ALA A 73 8.25 10.62 -5.44
C ALA A 73 7.06 10.66 -6.42
N LEU A 74 5.90 10.97 -5.90
CA LEU A 74 4.66 11.08 -6.70
C LEU A 74 4.84 11.96 -7.95
N LYS A 75 5.60 13.05 -7.81
CA LYS A 75 5.87 14.00 -8.91
C LYS A 75 6.75 13.41 -10.02
N THR A 76 7.59 12.44 -9.71
CA THR A 76 8.50 11.80 -10.68
C THR A 76 7.87 10.56 -11.31
N PHE A 77 6.81 10.03 -10.71
CA PHE A 77 6.16 8.80 -11.15
C PHE A 77 5.63 8.89 -12.59
N SER A 78 4.88 9.94 -12.92
CA SER A 78 4.39 10.19 -14.28
C SER A 78 5.53 10.40 -15.27
N LYS A 79 6.62 11.07 -14.85
CA LYS A 79 7.79 11.26 -15.71
C LYS A 79 8.48 9.94 -16.04
N ILE A 80 8.63 9.06 -15.05
CA ILE A 80 9.20 7.72 -15.24
C ILE A 80 8.34 6.92 -16.21
N LEU A 81 7.02 6.88 -16.04
CA LEU A 81 6.09 6.19 -16.93
C LEU A 81 6.18 6.72 -18.36
N GLY A 82 6.20 8.05 -18.55
CA GLY A 82 6.35 8.68 -19.87
C GLY A 82 7.67 8.34 -20.54
N GLU A 83 8.79 8.33 -19.79
CA GLU A 83 10.10 7.95 -20.32
C GLU A 83 10.16 6.46 -20.68
N VAL A 84 9.56 5.60 -19.87
CA VAL A 84 9.44 4.16 -20.16
C VAL A 84 8.70 3.93 -21.47
N LYS A 85 7.54 4.58 -21.67
CA LYS A 85 6.77 4.50 -22.92
C LYS A 85 7.61 4.93 -24.12
N THR A 86 8.25 6.08 -24.02
CA THR A 86 9.03 6.67 -25.11
C THR A 86 10.24 5.81 -25.47
N LYS A 87 11.05 5.44 -24.47
CA LYS A 87 12.30 4.69 -24.66
C LYS A 87 12.06 3.25 -25.18
N LEU A 88 10.94 2.65 -24.80
CA LEU A 88 10.57 1.30 -25.20
C LEU A 88 9.57 1.26 -26.36
N LYS A 89 9.15 2.43 -26.89
CA LYS A 89 8.18 2.58 -27.99
C LYS A 89 6.87 1.83 -27.73
N ALA A 90 6.39 1.88 -26.48
CA ALA A 90 5.20 1.20 -26.02
C ALA A 90 3.99 2.17 -25.98
N LYS A 91 2.77 1.62 -26.05
CA LYS A 91 1.52 2.37 -25.86
C LYS A 91 1.20 2.53 -24.39
N THR A 92 1.50 1.50 -23.58
CA THR A 92 1.23 1.47 -22.15
C THR A 92 2.50 1.23 -21.36
N ALA A 93 2.59 1.84 -20.18
CA ALA A 93 3.62 1.56 -19.20
C ALA A 93 3.00 1.36 -17.81
N HIS A 94 3.59 0.48 -17.02
CA HIS A 94 3.19 0.21 -15.64
C HIS A 94 4.40 0.28 -14.74
N LEU A 95 4.23 0.88 -13.58
CA LEU A 95 5.24 0.97 -12.53
C LEU A 95 4.59 0.62 -11.18
N GLU A 96 5.18 -0.32 -10.48
CA GLU A 96 4.83 -0.70 -9.12
C GLU A 96 6.08 -0.57 -8.24
N VAL A 97 5.95 0.12 -7.13
CA VAL A 97 7.04 0.37 -6.18
C VAL A 97 6.54 0.02 -4.79
N GLU A 98 7.01 -1.10 -4.24
CA GLU A 98 6.66 -1.57 -2.91
C GLU A 98 7.84 -1.39 -1.95
N PHE A 99 7.58 -0.85 -0.76
CA PHE A 99 8.63 -0.52 0.19
C PHE A 99 8.12 -0.54 1.63
N PRO A 100 8.99 -0.88 2.61
CA PRO A 100 8.73 -0.64 4.02
C PRO A 100 8.82 0.86 4.32
N TYR A 101 7.87 1.34 5.09
CA TYR A 101 7.78 2.71 5.58
C TYR A 101 7.77 2.72 7.10
N PHE A 102 8.61 3.54 7.74
CA PHE A 102 8.79 3.54 9.18
C PHE A 102 8.23 4.80 9.81
N ILE A 103 7.39 4.64 10.82
CA ILE A 103 6.85 5.74 11.63
C ILE A 103 7.35 5.58 13.06
N GLU A 104 7.91 6.65 13.63
CA GLU A 104 8.24 6.68 15.06
C GLU A 104 6.96 6.78 15.87
N LYS A 105 6.74 5.79 16.75
CA LYS A 105 5.61 5.74 17.69
C LYS A 105 6.10 5.82 19.12
N GLU A 106 5.32 6.52 19.94
CA GLU A 106 5.53 6.60 21.39
C GLU A 106 4.58 5.64 22.10
N ALA A 107 5.12 4.83 23.02
CA ALA A 107 4.32 4.02 23.92
C ALA A 107 3.34 4.90 24.72
N PRO A 108 2.09 4.46 24.96
CA PRO A 108 1.02 5.34 25.43
C PRO A 108 1.25 5.94 26.82
N VAL A 109 1.89 5.20 27.71
CA VAL A 109 2.14 5.60 29.12
C VAL A 109 3.59 6.05 29.32
N THR A 110 4.55 5.15 29.00
CA THR A 110 5.97 5.40 29.28
C THR A 110 6.65 6.33 28.29
N LYS A 111 6.00 6.65 27.17
CA LYS A 111 6.55 7.49 26.10
C LYS A 111 7.83 6.94 25.48
N SER A 112 8.10 5.66 25.65
CA SER A 112 9.23 5.01 24.99
C SER A 112 9.05 5.02 23.48
N LYS A 113 10.04 5.54 22.75
CA LYS A 113 9.99 5.71 21.30
C LYS A 113 10.52 4.47 20.60
N SER A 114 9.86 4.09 19.50
CA SER A 114 10.28 3.00 18.63
C SER A 114 9.79 3.20 17.21
N LEU A 115 10.47 2.58 16.25
CA LEU A 115 10.03 2.56 14.87
C LEU A 115 9.01 1.43 14.65
N MET A 116 7.90 1.75 14.03
CA MET A 116 6.89 0.79 13.57
C MET A 116 6.94 0.72 12.04
N GLU A 117 6.97 -0.50 11.50
CA GLU A 117 7.00 -0.74 10.06
C GLU A 117 5.58 -0.85 9.48
N TYR A 118 5.39 -0.25 8.32
CA TYR A 118 4.21 -0.35 7.48
C TYR A 118 4.63 -0.67 6.05
N PHE A 119 3.83 -1.46 5.33
CA PHE A 119 4.10 -1.75 3.93
C PHE A 119 3.30 -0.81 3.03
N CYS A 120 4.01 -0.13 2.14
CA CYS A 120 3.43 0.81 1.20
C CYS A 120 3.73 0.37 -0.23
N ARG A 121 2.78 0.61 -1.14
CA ARG A 121 2.96 0.37 -2.56
C ARG A 121 2.38 1.55 -3.35
N PHE A 122 3.18 2.09 -4.24
CA PHE A 122 2.74 3.03 -5.27
C PHE A 122 2.56 2.26 -6.57
N CYS A 123 1.40 2.42 -7.19
CA CYS A 123 1.10 1.80 -8.47
C CYS A 123 0.64 2.87 -9.45
N GLY A 124 1.14 2.80 -10.66
CA GLY A 124 0.68 3.67 -11.73
C GLY A 124 0.78 3.03 -13.08
N SER A 125 -0.08 3.48 -13.95
CA SER A 125 -0.07 3.12 -15.35
C SER A 125 -0.31 4.34 -16.22
N SER A 126 0.25 4.33 -17.40
CA SER A 126 0.06 5.36 -18.42
C SER A 126 -0.30 4.67 -19.72
N ASN A 127 -1.55 4.86 -20.13
CA ASN A 127 -2.07 4.52 -21.45
C ASN A 127 -2.57 5.80 -22.13
N GLU A 128 -3.84 5.89 -22.51
CA GLU A 128 -4.51 7.10 -22.96
C GLU A 128 -4.77 8.08 -21.80
N LYS A 129 -5.00 7.55 -20.58
CA LYS A 129 -5.09 8.31 -19.33
C LYS A 129 -4.01 7.80 -18.37
N GLU A 130 -3.58 8.65 -17.46
CA GLU A 130 -2.71 8.24 -16.35
C GLU A 130 -3.57 7.79 -15.18
N ASP A 131 -3.26 6.62 -14.63
CA ASP A 131 -3.84 6.11 -13.40
C ASP A 131 -2.74 5.99 -12.33
N PHE A 132 -3.05 6.43 -11.13
CA PHE A 132 -2.17 6.31 -9.98
C PHE A 132 -2.98 6.03 -8.72
N TYR A 133 -2.54 5.04 -7.94
CA TYR A 133 -3.07 4.75 -6.61
C TYR A 133 -1.98 4.33 -5.65
N ILE A 134 -2.23 4.52 -4.37
CA ILE A 134 -1.38 4.02 -3.30
C ILE A 134 -2.07 2.89 -2.55
N THR A 135 -1.28 1.97 -2.03
CA THR A 135 -1.73 0.91 -1.12
C THR A 135 -0.92 1.02 0.16
N ILE A 136 -1.58 0.99 1.30
CA ILE A 136 -0.94 1.02 2.62
C ILE A 136 -1.50 -0.16 3.42
N THR A 137 -0.61 -0.99 3.95
CA THR A 137 -0.93 -2.15 4.78
C THR A 137 -0.58 -1.83 6.23
N ILE A 138 -1.58 -1.87 7.11
CA ILE A 138 -1.51 -1.36 8.47
C ILE A 138 -1.90 -2.48 9.43
N PRO A 139 -0.98 -2.94 10.30
CA PRO A 139 -1.29 -3.91 11.33
C PRO A 139 -1.97 -3.21 12.52
N ILE A 140 -3.03 -3.84 13.03
CA ILE A 140 -3.82 -3.36 14.17
C ILE A 140 -4.15 -4.51 15.12
N SER A 141 -4.73 -4.20 16.28
CA SER A 141 -5.29 -5.19 17.21
C SER A 141 -6.81 -5.04 17.30
N THR A 142 -7.51 -6.18 17.34
CA THR A 142 -8.96 -6.25 17.54
C THR A 142 -9.29 -7.21 18.69
N VAL A 143 -10.39 -6.91 19.39
CA VAL A 143 -10.99 -7.76 20.44
C VAL A 143 -12.36 -8.17 19.95
N CYS A 144 -12.70 -9.44 20.06
CA CYS A 144 -13.97 -9.98 19.59
C CYS A 144 -15.14 -9.50 20.46
N PRO A 145 -16.14 -8.79 19.91
CA PRO A 145 -17.33 -8.38 20.65
C PRO A 145 -18.16 -9.56 21.16
N CYS A 146 -18.31 -10.63 20.35
CA CYS A 146 -19.07 -11.82 20.75
C CYS A 146 -18.46 -12.51 21.96
N SER A 147 -17.13 -12.74 21.94
CA SER A 147 -16.47 -13.41 23.07
C SER A 147 -16.53 -12.56 24.34
N LYS A 148 -16.48 -11.23 24.19
CA LYS A 148 -16.65 -10.31 25.32
C LYS A 148 -18.03 -10.41 25.94
N GLU A 149 -19.09 -10.57 25.12
CA GLU A 149 -20.48 -10.64 25.59
C GLU A 149 -20.79 -11.95 26.34
N ILE A 150 -20.26 -13.08 25.86
CA ILE A 150 -20.62 -14.40 26.39
C ILE A 150 -19.69 -14.93 27.47
N SER A 151 -18.47 -14.37 27.57
CA SER A 151 -17.45 -14.89 28.51
C SER A 151 -17.48 -14.17 29.86
N GLU A 152 -17.36 -14.90 30.92
CA GLU A 152 -17.25 -14.36 32.29
C GLU A 152 -15.86 -13.77 32.58
N TYR A 153 -14.82 -14.17 31.86
CA TYR A 153 -13.43 -13.88 32.21
C TYR A 153 -12.65 -13.06 31.15
N GLY A 154 -13.30 -12.52 30.14
CA GLY A 154 -12.64 -11.67 29.14
C GLY A 154 -13.06 -11.96 27.73
N ALA A 155 -12.18 -11.63 26.78
CA ALA A 155 -12.44 -11.83 25.37
C ALA A 155 -11.14 -12.16 24.63
N HIS A 156 -11.22 -12.99 23.60
CA HIS A 156 -10.06 -13.20 22.76
C HIS A 156 -9.74 -11.95 21.92
N ASN A 157 -8.47 -11.75 21.66
CA ASN A 157 -7.97 -10.73 20.78
C ASN A 157 -7.10 -11.36 19.69
N GLN A 158 -6.87 -10.61 18.64
CA GLN A 158 -6.04 -11.03 17.52
C GLN A 158 -5.38 -9.83 16.85
N ARG A 159 -4.31 -10.13 16.12
CA ARG A 159 -3.74 -9.19 15.16
C ARG A 159 -4.60 -9.17 13.91
N SER A 160 -4.76 -7.99 13.33
CA SER A 160 -5.45 -7.81 12.07
C SER A 160 -4.59 -7.00 11.13
N ILE A 161 -4.76 -7.21 9.84
CA ILE A 161 -4.10 -6.45 8.79
C ILE A 161 -5.16 -5.71 8.00
N VAL A 162 -5.08 -4.39 8.01
CA VAL A 162 -5.95 -3.53 7.19
C VAL A 162 -5.16 -3.05 5.98
N THR A 163 -5.66 -3.32 4.77
CA THR A 163 -5.08 -2.81 3.53
C THR A 163 -6.01 -1.77 2.94
N VAL A 164 -5.50 -0.55 2.78
CA VAL A 164 -6.20 0.57 2.16
C VAL A 164 -5.57 0.87 0.81
N LYS A 165 -6.37 0.80 -0.27
CA LYS A 165 -5.98 1.35 -1.58
C LYS A 165 -6.78 2.61 -1.83
N LEU A 166 -6.14 3.65 -2.36
CA LEU A 166 -6.85 4.91 -2.61
C LEU A 166 -6.29 5.69 -3.80
N ARG A 167 -7.22 6.36 -4.52
CA ARG A 167 -6.94 7.43 -5.49
C ARG A 167 -7.36 8.76 -4.88
N PHE A 168 -6.63 9.82 -5.21
CA PHE A 168 -6.81 11.14 -4.61
C PHE A 168 -6.52 12.26 -5.61
N ARG A 169 -7.08 13.44 -5.35
CA ARG A 169 -6.87 14.64 -6.17
C ARG A 169 -5.62 15.41 -5.79
N LYS A 170 -5.35 15.50 -4.49
CA LYS A 170 -4.20 16.20 -3.91
C LYS A 170 -3.39 15.23 -3.07
N PHE A 171 -2.10 15.48 -2.93
CA PHE A 171 -1.19 14.66 -2.12
C PHE A 171 -1.78 14.26 -0.77
N VAL A 172 -1.56 13.00 -0.39
CA VAL A 172 -1.99 12.41 0.89
C VAL A 172 -0.75 11.87 1.61
N TRP A 173 -0.65 12.19 2.89
CA TRP A 173 0.40 11.66 3.75
C TRP A 173 0.08 10.22 4.18
N ILE A 174 1.08 9.35 4.07
CA ILE A 174 0.97 7.94 4.52
C ILE A 174 0.60 7.91 6.01
N GLU A 175 1.23 8.74 6.81
CA GLU A 175 1.03 8.83 8.26
C GLU A 175 -0.41 9.20 8.65
N ASP A 176 -1.08 10.04 7.86
CA ASP A 176 -2.46 10.43 8.13
C ASP A 176 -3.42 9.25 7.88
N ILE A 177 -3.16 8.44 6.85
CA ILE A 177 -3.94 7.23 6.58
C ILE A 177 -3.68 6.16 7.64
N VAL A 178 -2.40 5.95 8.02
CA VAL A 178 -2.04 5.01 9.09
C VAL A 178 -2.77 5.37 10.38
N ARG A 179 -2.65 6.62 10.85
CA ARG A 179 -3.32 7.09 12.07
C ARG A 179 -4.83 6.93 11.99
N MET A 180 -5.44 7.29 10.86
CA MET A 180 -6.88 7.16 10.67
C MET A 180 -7.34 5.70 10.81
N VAL A 181 -6.59 4.73 10.28
CA VAL A 181 -6.92 3.30 10.39
C VAL A 181 -6.70 2.81 11.82
N GLU A 182 -5.59 3.16 12.46
CA GLU A 182 -5.29 2.79 13.85
C GLU A 182 -6.38 3.31 14.81
N ASP A 183 -6.89 4.51 14.59
CA ASP A 183 -8.01 5.07 15.34
C ASP A 183 -9.34 4.30 15.15
N CYS A 184 -9.48 3.53 14.08
CA CYS A 184 -10.65 2.67 13.83
C CYS A 184 -10.52 1.28 14.48
N ALA A 185 -9.36 0.90 14.97
CA ALA A 185 -9.10 -0.39 15.61
C ALA A 185 -9.55 -0.44 17.08
N SER A 186 -9.54 -1.62 17.69
CA SER A 186 -9.67 -1.75 19.15
C SER A 186 -8.46 -1.09 19.84
N CYS A 187 -7.26 -1.40 19.34
CA CYS A 187 -6.04 -0.69 19.72
C CYS A 187 -5.03 -0.77 18.58
N ASP A 188 -4.18 0.25 18.49
CA ASP A 188 -3.00 0.27 17.66
C ASP A 188 -1.88 -0.62 18.22
N LEU A 189 -0.92 -0.99 17.37
CA LEU A 189 0.25 -1.79 17.76
C LEU A 189 1.46 -0.91 18.01
N TYR A 190 2.39 -1.42 18.81
CA TYR A 190 3.64 -0.76 19.18
C TYR A 190 4.79 -1.76 19.13
N SER A 191 5.98 -1.31 18.72
CA SER A 191 7.18 -2.15 18.71
C SER A 191 7.82 -2.29 20.09
N ILE A 192 7.60 -1.31 21.01
CA ILE A 192 8.08 -1.33 22.39
C ILE A 192 6.94 -0.99 23.33
N LEU A 193 6.69 -1.86 24.30
CA LEU A 193 5.79 -1.65 25.43
C LEU A 193 6.49 -2.07 26.72
N LYS A 194 6.28 -1.31 27.78
CA LYS A 194 6.63 -1.71 29.16
C LYS A 194 5.36 -2.09 29.91
N ARG A 195 5.45 -2.68 31.10
CA ARG A 195 4.29 -3.15 31.86
C ARG A 195 3.13 -2.15 32.00
N PRO A 196 3.36 -0.84 32.27
CA PRO A 196 2.25 0.13 32.31
C PRO A 196 1.60 0.32 30.94
N ASP A 197 2.38 0.25 29.85
CA ASP A 197 1.86 0.33 28.49
C ASP A 197 1.05 -0.91 28.12
N GLU A 198 1.52 -2.11 28.49
CA GLU A 198 0.81 -3.38 28.26
C GLU A 198 -0.55 -3.37 28.94
N LYS A 199 -0.61 -2.90 30.21
CA LYS A 199 -1.89 -2.71 30.91
C LYS A 199 -2.81 -1.79 30.13
N PHE A 200 -2.32 -0.61 29.74
CA PHE A 200 -3.10 0.39 29.01
C PHE A 200 -3.66 -0.15 27.69
N VAL A 201 -2.82 -0.77 26.85
CA VAL A 201 -3.27 -1.27 25.54
C VAL A 201 -4.26 -2.42 25.68
N THR A 202 -4.09 -3.27 26.70
CA THR A 202 -5.01 -4.37 26.98
C THR A 202 -6.38 -3.84 27.38
N GLU A 203 -6.45 -2.90 28.33
CA GLU A 203 -7.68 -2.27 28.78
C GLU A 203 -8.37 -1.50 27.67
N LYS A 204 -7.62 -0.64 26.93
CA LYS A 204 -8.12 0.13 25.78
C LYS A 204 -8.73 -0.79 24.71
N ALA A 205 -8.06 -1.88 24.38
CA ALA A 205 -8.56 -2.82 23.38
C ALA A 205 -9.84 -3.52 23.87
N TYR A 206 -9.90 -3.91 25.12
CA TYR A 206 -11.07 -4.55 25.73
C TYR A 206 -12.28 -3.61 25.81
N GLU A 207 -12.06 -2.31 26.07
CA GLU A 207 -13.12 -1.30 26.09
C GLU A 207 -13.75 -1.04 24.73
N LYS A 208 -12.98 -1.26 23.65
CA LYS A 208 -13.39 -1.00 22.26
C LYS A 208 -13.35 -2.26 21.39
N PRO A 209 -14.21 -3.27 21.66
CA PRO A 209 -14.25 -4.47 20.82
C PRO A 209 -14.76 -4.10 19.41
N MET A 210 -14.20 -4.76 18.39
CA MET A 210 -14.50 -4.49 16.99
C MET A 210 -14.51 -5.78 16.18
N PHE A 211 -15.59 -6.00 15.42
CA PHE A 211 -15.61 -7.01 14.37
C PHE A 211 -14.76 -6.57 13.18
N VAL A 212 -14.37 -7.51 12.32
CA VAL A 212 -13.67 -7.20 11.07
C VAL A 212 -14.50 -6.27 10.18
N GLU A 213 -15.83 -6.45 10.16
CA GLU A 213 -16.79 -5.60 9.46
C GLU A 213 -16.85 -4.18 10.02
N ASP A 214 -16.74 -4.02 11.33
CA ASP A 214 -16.80 -2.71 11.98
C ASP A 214 -15.58 -1.88 11.64
N VAL A 215 -14.38 -2.49 11.65
CA VAL A 215 -13.14 -1.85 11.22
C VAL A 215 -13.27 -1.34 9.79
N VAL A 216 -13.70 -2.20 8.86
CA VAL A 216 -13.83 -1.84 7.44
C VAL A 216 -14.87 -0.72 7.26
N ARG A 217 -16.02 -0.76 7.97
CA ARG A 217 -17.05 0.29 7.92
C ARG A 217 -16.56 1.62 8.45
N GLU A 218 -15.86 1.65 9.59
CA GLU A 218 -15.36 2.90 10.18
C GLU A 218 -14.26 3.54 9.33
N VAL A 219 -13.33 2.75 8.78
CA VAL A 219 -12.32 3.24 7.83
C VAL A 219 -13.01 3.80 6.58
N ALA A 220 -13.93 3.05 5.96
CA ALA A 220 -14.65 3.47 4.77
C ALA A 220 -15.45 4.75 5.00
N LYS A 221 -16.11 4.88 6.14
CA LYS A 221 -16.86 6.09 6.54
C LYS A 221 -15.98 7.33 6.62
N ARG A 222 -14.76 7.19 7.16
CA ARG A 222 -13.78 8.30 7.24
C ARG A 222 -13.26 8.68 5.86
N LEU A 223 -12.90 7.69 5.02
CA LEU A 223 -12.45 7.92 3.64
C LEU A 223 -13.54 8.57 2.77
N LYS A 224 -14.80 8.17 2.91
CA LYS A 224 -15.94 8.81 2.22
C LYS A 224 -16.14 10.29 2.58
N ARG A 225 -15.80 10.70 3.79
CA ARG A 225 -15.89 12.10 4.24
C ARG A 225 -14.79 12.98 3.64
N ASP A 226 -13.63 12.41 3.37
CA ASP A 226 -12.52 13.16 2.77
C ASP A 226 -12.77 13.42 1.28
N LYS A 227 -13.07 14.68 0.93
CA LYS A 227 -13.32 15.11 -0.46
C LYS A 227 -12.11 14.95 -1.38
N ASN A 228 -10.92 14.78 -0.83
CA ASN A 228 -9.70 14.54 -1.58
C ASN A 228 -9.64 13.12 -2.17
N ILE A 229 -10.23 12.15 -1.47
CA ILE A 229 -10.25 10.74 -1.91
C ILE A 229 -11.34 10.56 -2.97
N THR A 230 -10.96 10.04 -4.13
CA THR A 230 -11.87 9.85 -5.28
C THR A 230 -12.35 8.41 -5.42
N TRP A 231 -11.52 7.46 -5.02
CA TRP A 231 -11.81 6.03 -5.00
C TRP A 231 -10.98 5.37 -3.91
N PHE A 232 -11.51 4.33 -3.30
CA PHE A 232 -10.77 3.50 -2.36
C PHE A 232 -11.31 2.07 -2.30
N THR A 233 -10.42 1.15 -1.87
CA THR A 233 -10.80 -0.13 -1.28
C THR A 233 -10.25 -0.20 0.13
N VAL A 234 -10.99 -0.85 1.00
CA VAL A 234 -10.56 -1.23 2.35
C VAL A 234 -10.82 -2.71 2.52
N GLU A 235 -9.80 -3.45 2.87
CA GLU A 235 -9.91 -4.84 3.30
C GLU A 235 -9.29 -5.01 4.67
N SER A 236 -9.85 -5.89 5.47
CA SER A 236 -9.29 -6.29 6.76
C SER A 236 -9.31 -7.81 6.88
N GLU A 237 -8.19 -8.36 7.34
CA GLU A 237 -8.03 -9.77 7.68
C GLU A 237 -7.68 -9.88 9.16
N ASN A 238 -8.52 -10.56 9.93
CA ASN A 238 -8.30 -10.88 11.34
C ASN A 238 -7.72 -12.27 11.47
N PHE A 239 -6.53 -12.40 12.05
CA PHE A 239 -5.91 -13.69 12.36
C PHE A 239 -6.50 -14.23 13.67
N GLU A 240 -7.66 -14.87 13.57
CA GLU A 240 -8.46 -15.30 14.71
C GLU A 240 -7.68 -16.25 15.64
N SER A 241 -7.55 -15.86 16.93
CA SER A 241 -6.72 -16.60 17.87
C SER A 241 -7.31 -17.95 18.32
N ILE A 242 -8.62 -18.14 18.14
CA ILE A 242 -9.34 -19.36 18.55
C ILE A 242 -9.85 -20.19 17.36
N HIS A 243 -9.60 -19.76 16.12
CA HIS A 243 -10.03 -20.43 14.89
C HIS A 243 -8.83 -20.74 13.99
N ASN A 244 -8.95 -21.80 13.21
CA ASN A 244 -7.92 -22.18 12.22
C ASN A 244 -8.13 -21.49 10.84
N HIS A 245 -8.86 -20.40 10.82
CA HIS A 245 -9.10 -19.55 9.64
C HIS A 245 -9.09 -18.10 10.04
N SER A 246 -8.86 -17.21 9.07
CA SER A 246 -9.00 -15.77 9.26
C SER A 246 -10.44 -15.33 8.98
N ALA A 247 -10.89 -14.27 9.67
CA ALA A 247 -12.09 -13.54 9.29
C ALA A 247 -11.70 -12.41 8.33
N TYR A 248 -12.51 -12.15 7.31
CA TYR A 248 -12.20 -11.19 6.25
C TYR A 248 -13.40 -10.33 5.89
N ALA A 249 -13.16 -9.02 5.69
CA ALA A 249 -14.14 -8.09 5.18
C ALA A 249 -13.51 -7.15 4.13
N PHE A 250 -14.30 -6.78 3.13
CA PHE A 250 -13.87 -5.90 2.04
C PHE A 250 -14.97 -4.91 1.67
N VAL A 251 -14.58 -3.69 1.34
CA VAL A 251 -15.45 -2.69 0.75
C VAL A 251 -14.70 -1.90 -0.34
N GLU A 252 -15.41 -1.59 -1.41
CA GLU A 252 -14.97 -0.69 -2.47
C GLU A 252 -15.95 0.46 -2.61
N SER A 253 -15.44 1.65 -2.86
CA SER A 253 -16.28 2.83 -3.09
C SER A 253 -15.56 3.82 -4.02
N ALA A 254 -16.34 4.31 -5.00
CA ALA A 254 -15.97 5.42 -5.85
C ALA A 254 -16.91 6.61 -5.61
N ARG A 255 -16.45 7.83 -5.87
CA ARG A 255 -17.35 8.98 -5.92
C ARG A 255 -18.12 8.97 -7.23
N GLU A 256 -19.43 9.17 -7.16
CA GLU A 256 -20.27 9.31 -8.33
C GLU A 256 -19.82 10.47 -9.22
N GLY A 257 -19.85 10.27 -10.55
CA GLY A 257 -19.48 11.27 -11.55
C GLY A 257 -17.98 11.34 -11.90
N LEU A 258 -17.16 10.40 -11.44
CA LEU A 258 -15.77 10.23 -11.89
C LEU A 258 -15.69 8.97 -12.75
N GLU A 259 -15.62 9.14 -14.07
CA GLU A 259 -15.19 8.07 -14.99
C GLU A 259 -13.65 7.90 -14.86
N PHE A 260 -13.21 6.69 -14.60
CA PHE A 260 -11.79 6.30 -14.48
C PHE A 260 -11.24 5.77 -15.79
#